data_998c5ae0fdd327fdb6fcc2af8702d778
#
_entry.id   998c5ae0fdd327fdb6fcc2af8702d778
#
_cell.length_a   1.000
_cell.length_b   1.000
_cell.length_c   1.000
_cell.angle_alpha   90.00
_cell.angle_beta   90.00
_cell.angle_gamma   90.00
#
_symmetry.space_group_name_H-M   'P 1'
#
loop_
_entity.id
_entity.type
_entity.pdbx_description
1 polymer ?
#
loop_
_entity_poly.entity_id
_entity_poly.type
_entity_poly.pdbx_seq_one_letter_code
_entity_poly.pdbx_strand_id
1 'polypeptide(L)'
;MSQPRFKLAPSILSADFARLGDEVAAVAAAADHLHVDAMDGHFVPPITIGPVVVKSLRKITDLPLECHLMVTDPLGQTEQFAEVGGTSVVIHLEAAPDPTKVIERARALGIGIGLSVNPGTPLDAALPYLEGVDLVNIMTVNPGWAGQKFIHEMLPKIRAAREAIEDRGLDIDIAVDGGVDLETGRLALEAGATVLGAASAIFAQPDPGAAAHALKGLLAEFEGASTAR
;
A
#
# COMPACT_ATOMS: atom_id res chain seq x y z
N MET A 1 -6.36 7.66 22.26
CA MET A 1 -5.97 7.03 20.99
C MET A 1 -5.75 8.14 19.99
N SER A 2 -4.59 8.18 19.30
CA SER A 2 -4.40 9.10 18.19
C SER A 2 -5.42 8.73 17.11
N GLN A 3 -6.09 9.73 16.52
CA GLN A 3 -7.03 9.46 15.43
C GLN A 3 -6.25 8.99 14.20
N PRO A 4 -6.75 8.00 13.43
CA PRO A 4 -6.07 7.52 12.25
C PRO A 4 -5.89 8.66 11.25
N ARG A 5 -4.64 8.88 10.81
CA ARG A 5 -4.34 9.80 9.73
C ARG A 5 -4.59 9.09 8.40
N PHE A 6 -5.55 9.58 7.63
CA PHE A 6 -5.83 9.02 6.31
C PHE A 6 -4.76 9.39 5.28
N LYS A 7 -4.30 8.42 4.47
CA LYS A 7 -3.16 8.57 3.56
C LYS A 7 -3.52 8.18 2.13
N LEU A 8 -2.96 8.92 1.18
CA LEU A 8 -3.00 8.57 -0.24
C LEU A 8 -1.64 8.01 -0.67
N ALA A 9 -1.67 6.83 -1.26
CA ALA A 9 -0.53 6.10 -1.80
C ALA A 9 -0.68 5.90 -3.33
N PRO A 10 -0.29 6.87 -4.17
CA PRO A 10 -0.30 6.67 -5.62
C PRO A 10 0.63 5.51 -6.00
N SER A 11 0.06 4.45 -6.62
CA SER A 11 0.86 3.34 -7.14
C SER A 11 1.39 3.68 -8.53
N ILE A 12 2.71 3.77 -8.64
CA ILE A 12 3.38 4.08 -9.90
C ILE A 12 3.30 2.96 -10.94
N LEU A 13 2.69 1.82 -10.63
CA LEU A 13 2.51 0.71 -11.57
C LEU A 13 1.77 1.12 -12.85
N SER A 14 0.88 2.12 -12.77
CA SER A 14 0.13 2.64 -13.93
C SER A 14 0.72 3.93 -14.53
N ALA A 15 1.86 4.42 -14.01
CA ALA A 15 2.52 5.61 -14.54
C ALA A 15 3.22 5.33 -15.89
N ASP A 16 3.47 6.37 -16.67
CA ASP A 16 4.35 6.29 -17.84
C ASP A 16 5.81 6.17 -17.38
N PHE A 17 6.37 4.96 -17.46
CA PHE A 17 7.75 4.70 -17.04
C PHE A 17 8.80 5.44 -17.87
N ALA A 18 8.47 5.86 -19.10
CA ALA A 18 9.37 6.70 -19.91
C ALA A 18 9.46 8.13 -19.35
N ARG A 19 8.52 8.55 -18.51
CA ARG A 19 8.43 9.88 -17.92
C ARG A 19 8.15 9.82 -16.41
N LEU A 20 8.59 8.76 -15.75
CA LEU A 20 8.27 8.47 -14.36
C LEU A 20 8.57 9.63 -13.40
N GLY A 21 9.63 10.41 -13.67
CA GLY A 21 9.95 11.60 -12.89
C GLY A 21 8.86 12.68 -12.95
N ASP A 22 8.31 12.94 -14.14
CA ASP A 22 7.24 13.92 -14.35
C ASP A 22 5.93 13.44 -13.71
N GLU A 23 5.64 12.14 -13.85
CA GLU A 23 4.47 11.49 -13.26
C GLU A 23 4.47 11.59 -11.72
N VAL A 24 5.62 11.30 -11.10
CA VAL A 24 5.80 11.43 -9.65
C VAL A 24 5.67 12.90 -9.21
N ALA A 25 6.26 13.83 -9.95
CA ALA A 25 6.14 15.27 -9.64
C ALA A 25 4.70 15.76 -9.70
N ALA A 26 3.90 15.26 -10.64
CA ALA A 26 2.50 15.64 -10.81
C ALA A 26 1.64 15.27 -9.58
N VAL A 27 1.92 14.16 -8.92
CA VAL A 27 1.12 13.67 -7.78
C VAL A 27 1.70 14.04 -6.41
N ALA A 28 2.94 14.54 -6.36
CA ALA A 28 3.70 14.73 -5.12
C ALA A 28 3.00 15.60 -4.07
N ALA A 29 2.24 16.63 -4.50
CA ALA A 29 1.54 17.53 -3.59
C ALA A 29 0.34 16.87 -2.87
N ALA A 30 -0.23 15.80 -3.45
CA ALA A 30 -1.38 15.09 -2.89
C ALA A 30 -0.97 13.78 -2.18
N ALA A 31 0.18 13.20 -2.56
CA ALA A 31 0.65 11.92 -2.05
C ALA A 31 1.22 12.05 -0.61
N ASP A 32 0.91 11.09 0.24
CA ASP A 32 1.58 10.93 1.54
C ASP A 32 2.82 10.02 1.40
N HIS A 33 2.79 9.06 0.51
CA HIS A 33 3.91 8.23 0.07
C HIS A 33 3.64 7.68 -1.34
N LEU A 34 4.66 7.15 -1.99
CA LEU A 34 4.49 6.43 -3.26
C LEU A 34 4.43 4.93 -3.01
N HIS A 35 3.52 4.27 -3.69
CA HIS A 35 3.39 2.82 -3.68
C HIS A 35 4.10 2.22 -4.89
N VAL A 36 5.03 1.28 -4.63
CA VAL A 36 5.94 0.71 -5.63
C VAL A 36 5.72 -0.79 -5.72
N ASP A 37 4.99 -1.23 -6.74
CA ASP A 37 4.64 -2.64 -6.94
C ASP A 37 5.79 -3.43 -7.59
N ALA A 38 6.56 -4.16 -6.78
CA ALA A 38 7.65 -5.02 -7.21
C ALA A 38 7.16 -6.45 -7.43
N MET A 39 7.27 -6.92 -8.67
CA MET A 39 6.83 -8.25 -9.11
C MET A 39 7.99 -8.98 -9.77
N ASP A 40 8.19 -10.27 -9.43
CA ASP A 40 9.35 -11.08 -9.84
C ASP A 40 9.06 -12.06 -11.00
N GLY A 41 7.84 -12.10 -11.50
CA GLY A 41 7.44 -13.06 -12.54
C GLY A 41 7.26 -14.50 -12.05
N HIS A 42 7.31 -14.73 -10.74
CA HIS A 42 7.15 -16.03 -10.09
C HIS A 42 5.99 -16.05 -9.10
N PHE A 43 5.98 -15.13 -8.13
CA PHE A 43 4.86 -14.97 -7.20
C PHE A 43 3.60 -14.52 -7.95
N VAL A 44 3.78 -13.59 -8.90
CA VAL A 44 2.77 -13.18 -9.89
C VAL A 44 3.39 -13.20 -11.28
N PRO A 45 2.60 -13.37 -12.37
CA PRO A 45 3.16 -13.54 -13.73
C PRO A 45 3.98 -12.35 -14.26
N PRO A 46 3.66 -11.07 -13.97
CA PRO A 46 4.44 -9.94 -14.48
C PRO A 46 5.80 -9.79 -13.77
N ILE A 47 6.72 -9.14 -14.48
CA ILE A 47 7.94 -8.53 -13.91
C ILE A 47 7.77 -7.02 -14.02
N THR A 48 7.99 -6.28 -12.94
CA THR A 48 7.72 -4.83 -12.93
C THR A 48 8.95 -4.03 -12.45
N ILE A 49 8.94 -3.60 -11.20
CA ILE A 49 9.88 -2.64 -10.63
C ILE A 49 10.86 -3.37 -9.72
N GLY A 50 12.14 -3.09 -9.89
CA GLY A 50 13.19 -3.57 -9.00
C GLY A 50 13.88 -2.43 -8.25
N PRO A 51 14.86 -2.75 -7.37
CA PRO A 51 15.61 -1.76 -6.59
C PRO A 51 16.24 -0.64 -7.40
N VAL A 52 16.61 -0.90 -8.66
CA VAL A 52 17.23 0.11 -9.55
C VAL A 52 16.30 1.28 -9.85
N VAL A 53 15.00 1.04 -9.95
CA VAL A 53 13.99 2.10 -10.16
C VAL A 53 13.81 2.90 -8.87
N VAL A 54 13.70 2.24 -7.72
CA VAL A 54 13.61 2.90 -6.40
C VAL A 54 14.82 3.79 -6.14
N LYS A 55 16.04 3.31 -6.47
CA LYS A 55 17.27 4.12 -6.40
C LYS A 55 17.20 5.37 -7.29
N SER A 56 16.53 5.28 -8.41
CA SER A 56 16.37 6.42 -9.33
C SER A 56 15.32 7.40 -8.82
N LEU A 57 14.21 6.91 -8.30
CA LEU A 57 13.16 7.71 -7.65
C LEU A 57 13.71 8.48 -6.45
N ARG A 58 14.54 7.86 -5.61
CA ARG A 58 15.10 8.50 -4.42
C ARG A 58 15.95 9.74 -4.73
N LYS A 59 16.38 9.92 -5.97
CA LYS A 59 17.14 11.11 -6.39
C LYS A 59 16.25 12.30 -6.72
N ILE A 60 14.95 12.09 -6.94
CA ILE A 60 14.03 13.09 -7.47
C ILE A 60 12.85 13.38 -6.55
N THR A 61 12.66 12.59 -5.49
CA THR A 61 11.59 12.80 -4.52
C THR A 61 12.02 12.47 -3.10
N ASP A 62 11.54 13.24 -2.12
CA ASP A 62 11.69 12.97 -0.70
C ASP A 62 10.48 12.22 -0.11
N LEU A 63 9.44 11.97 -0.91
CA LEU A 63 8.28 11.18 -0.46
C LEU A 63 8.72 9.81 0.05
N PRO A 64 8.13 9.28 1.11
CA PRO A 64 8.31 7.90 1.50
C PRO A 64 8.03 6.96 0.32
N LEU A 65 8.84 5.91 0.16
CA LEU A 65 8.66 4.89 -0.87
C LEU A 65 8.30 3.58 -0.20
N GLU A 66 7.02 3.22 -0.25
CA GLU A 66 6.51 1.94 0.20
C GLU A 66 6.65 0.90 -0.92
N CYS A 67 7.45 -0.12 -0.68
CA CYS A 67 7.73 -1.16 -1.67
C CYS A 67 6.85 -2.38 -1.39
N HIS A 68 5.84 -2.60 -2.24
CA HIS A 68 4.94 -3.75 -2.17
C HIS A 68 5.58 -4.92 -2.91
N LEU A 69 6.03 -5.91 -2.14
CA LEU A 69 6.85 -7.03 -2.62
C LEU A 69 5.99 -8.25 -2.97
N MET A 70 5.55 -8.34 -4.21
CA MET A 70 4.90 -9.51 -4.81
C MET A 70 5.97 -10.44 -5.37
N VAL A 71 6.77 -11.03 -4.48
CA VAL A 71 7.99 -11.79 -4.81
C VAL A 71 8.09 -13.08 -4.00
N THR A 72 8.84 -14.06 -4.51
CA THR A 72 9.04 -15.37 -3.86
C THR A 72 10.08 -15.36 -2.74
N ASP A 73 10.99 -14.39 -2.72
CA ASP A 73 11.98 -14.18 -1.65
C ASP A 73 11.82 -12.79 -1.01
N PRO A 74 10.81 -12.59 -0.16
CA PRO A 74 10.59 -11.29 0.46
C PRO A 74 11.71 -10.89 1.44
N LEU A 75 12.42 -11.83 2.06
CA LEU A 75 13.52 -11.52 2.98
C LEU A 75 14.71 -10.89 2.27
N GLY A 76 15.22 -11.53 1.21
CA GLY A 76 16.33 -11.01 0.43
C GLY A 76 15.98 -9.71 -0.31
N GLN A 77 14.74 -9.58 -0.77
CA GLN A 77 14.27 -8.35 -1.43
C GLN A 77 14.12 -7.19 -0.43
N THR A 78 13.66 -7.43 0.78
CA THR A 78 13.57 -6.38 1.82
C THR A 78 14.91 -5.66 2.02
N GLU A 79 16.01 -6.42 2.09
CA GLU A 79 17.35 -5.83 2.21
C GLU A 79 17.70 -4.94 1.03
N GLN A 80 17.51 -5.45 -0.20
CA GLN A 80 17.85 -4.73 -1.43
C GLN A 80 17.05 -3.44 -1.60
N PHE A 81 15.75 -3.46 -1.30
CA PHE A 81 14.91 -2.26 -1.40
C PHE A 81 15.23 -1.24 -0.32
N ALA A 82 15.55 -1.67 0.90
CA ALA A 82 16.00 -0.77 1.97
C ALA A 82 17.31 -0.06 1.61
N GLU A 83 18.30 -0.78 1.09
CA GLU A 83 19.61 -0.24 0.70
C GLU A 83 19.52 0.88 -0.34
N VAL A 84 18.50 0.87 -1.19
CA VAL A 84 18.32 1.87 -2.26
C VAL A 84 17.37 3.00 -1.90
N GLY A 85 16.85 3.02 -0.67
CA GLY A 85 16.04 4.11 -0.14
C GLY A 85 14.53 3.83 -0.08
N GLY A 86 14.11 2.57 -0.17
CA GLY A 86 12.77 2.16 0.27
C GLY A 86 12.59 2.47 1.76
N THR A 87 11.48 3.09 2.11
CA THR A 87 11.20 3.51 3.50
C THR A 87 10.37 2.51 4.27
N SER A 88 9.63 1.67 3.55
CA SER A 88 8.87 0.54 4.08
C SER A 88 8.75 -0.55 3.03
N VAL A 89 8.47 -1.75 3.49
CA VAL A 89 8.11 -2.88 2.63
C VAL A 89 6.77 -3.45 3.06
N VAL A 90 5.97 -3.89 2.09
CA VAL A 90 4.75 -4.66 2.32
C VAL A 90 4.95 -6.03 1.68
N ILE A 91 4.87 -7.10 2.46
CA ILE A 91 5.11 -8.46 1.99
C ILE A 91 3.86 -9.31 2.05
N HIS A 92 3.70 -10.24 1.14
CA HIS A 92 2.59 -11.17 1.12
C HIS A 92 2.79 -12.34 2.09
N LEU A 93 1.79 -12.64 2.91
CA LEU A 93 1.79 -13.83 3.76
C LEU A 93 1.84 -15.13 2.97
N GLU A 94 1.33 -15.12 1.74
CA GLU A 94 1.40 -16.25 0.81
C GLU A 94 2.83 -16.58 0.37
N ALA A 95 3.73 -15.58 0.36
CA ALA A 95 5.16 -15.76 0.08
C ALA A 95 5.98 -16.05 1.35
N ALA A 96 5.51 -15.61 2.50
CA ALA A 96 6.15 -15.83 3.80
C ALA A 96 5.09 -16.20 4.85
N PRO A 97 4.66 -17.47 4.91
CA PRO A 97 3.65 -17.93 5.89
C PRO A 97 4.06 -17.71 7.35
N ASP A 98 5.35 -17.69 7.64
CA ASP A 98 5.93 -17.14 8.87
C ASP A 98 6.78 -15.92 8.53
N PRO A 99 6.23 -14.68 8.67
CA PRO A 99 6.91 -13.45 8.30
C PRO A 99 7.89 -12.95 9.36
N THR A 100 8.06 -13.64 10.48
CA THR A 100 8.83 -13.18 11.65
C THR A 100 10.23 -12.69 11.28
N LYS A 101 10.95 -13.45 10.46
CA LYS A 101 12.30 -13.08 10.03
C LYS A 101 12.33 -11.82 9.16
N VAL A 102 11.31 -11.61 8.33
CA VAL A 102 11.20 -10.41 7.48
C VAL A 102 10.88 -9.20 8.34
N ILE A 103 9.97 -9.36 9.31
CA ILE A 103 9.62 -8.31 10.29
C ILE A 103 10.87 -7.90 11.09
N GLU A 104 11.59 -8.86 11.67
CA GLU A 104 12.82 -8.60 12.42
C GLU A 104 13.87 -7.91 11.54
N ARG A 105 14.01 -8.34 10.28
CA ARG A 105 14.98 -7.74 9.36
C ARG A 105 14.62 -6.31 8.97
N ALA A 106 13.36 -6.02 8.66
CA ALA A 106 12.89 -4.66 8.37
C ALA A 106 13.14 -3.73 9.57
N ARG A 107 12.81 -4.19 10.79
CA ARG A 107 13.08 -3.45 12.03
C ARG A 107 14.58 -3.19 12.23
N ALA A 108 15.43 -4.18 11.98
CA ALA A 108 16.90 -4.03 12.09
C ALA A 108 17.47 -3.05 11.05
N LEU A 109 16.83 -2.93 9.88
CA LEU A 109 17.18 -1.96 8.85
C LEU A 109 16.61 -0.57 9.08
N GLY A 110 15.74 -0.40 10.09
CA GLY A 110 15.09 0.86 10.43
C GLY A 110 14.03 1.31 9.43
N ILE A 111 13.42 0.38 8.69
CA ILE A 111 12.33 0.65 7.76
C ILE A 111 10.99 0.11 8.28
N GLY A 112 9.89 0.67 7.75
CA GLY A 112 8.54 0.17 8.03
C GLY A 112 8.28 -1.22 7.42
N ILE A 113 7.34 -1.96 8.01
CA ILE A 113 6.91 -3.27 7.54
C ILE A 113 5.39 -3.41 7.56
N GLY A 114 4.81 -3.85 6.45
CA GLY A 114 3.40 -4.22 6.32
C GLY A 114 3.24 -5.68 5.90
N LEU A 115 2.07 -6.25 6.22
CA LEU A 115 1.65 -7.56 5.75
C LEU A 115 0.49 -7.43 4.77
N SER A 116 0.60 -8.05 3.62
CA SER A 116 -0.45 -8.13 2.61
C SER A 116 -1.12 -9.50 2.64
N VAL A 117 -2.44 -9.49 2.46
CA VAL A 117 -3.26 -10.70 2.32
C VAL A 117 -4.08 -10.64 1.03
N ASN A 118 -4.03 -11.71 0.25
CA ASN A 118 -4.81 -11.85 -0.98
C ASN A 118 -6.31 -12.00 -0.70
N PRO A 119 -7.18 -11.82 -1.71
CA PRO A 119 -8.61 -12.01 -1.52
C PRO A 119 -8.98 -13.38 -0.94
N GLY A 120 -8.32 -14.45 -1.41
CA GLY A 120 -8.55 -15.83 -0.93
C GLY A 120 -7.93 -16.18 0.42
N THR A 121 -7.02 -15.36 0.96
CA THR A 121 -6.33 -15.63 2.23
C THR A 121 -7.16 -15.10 3.40
N PRO A 122 -7.51 -15.92 4.39
CA PRO A 122 -8.22 -15.44 5.59
C PRO A 122 -7.42 -14.39 6.35
N LEU A 123 -8.11 -13.39 6.92
CA LEU A 123 -7.47 -12.36 7.75
C LEU A 123 -6.74 -12.97 8.97
N ASP A 124 -7.27 -14.07 9.50
CA ASP A 124 -6.72 -14.78 10.66
C ASP A 124 -5.22 -15.13 10.50
N ALA A 125 -4.76 -15.29 9.24
CA ALA A 125 -3.34 -15.51 8.95
C ALA A 125 -2.45 -14.31 9.35
N ALA A 126 -2.97 -13.09 9.31
CA ALA A 126 -2.24 -11.87 9.68
C ALA A 126 -2.34 -11.53 11.18
N LEU A 127 -3.43 -11.95 11.85
CA LEU A 127 -3.73 -11.55 13.23
C LEU A 127 -2.60 -11.83 14.25
N PRO A 128 -1.85 -12.95 14.16
CA PRO A 128 -0.74 -13.22 15.10
C PRO A 128 0.42 -12.21 15.01
N TYR A 129 0.53 -11.48 13.91
CA TYR A 129 1.69 -10.63 13.61
C TYR A 129 1.39 -9.13 13.72
N LEU A 130 0.15 -8.74 14.04
CA LEU A 130 -0.27 -7.32 14.06
C LEU A 130 0.61 -6.44 14.95
N GLU A 131 1.06 -6.94 16.10
CA GLU A 131 1.90 -6.18 17.03
C GLU A 131 3.31 -5.90 16.48
N GLY A 132 3.74 -6.65 15.47
CA GLY A 132 5.06 -6.53 14.85
C GLY A 132 5.12 -5.64 13.63
N VAL A 133 3.98 -5.16 13.11
CA VAL A 133 3.89 -4.45 11.82
C VAL A 133 3.29 -3.04 11.96
N ASP A 134 3.48 -2.22 10.94
CA ASP A 134 2.97 -0.85 10.89
C ASP A 134 1.69 -0.76 10.04
N LEU A 135 1.42 -1.79 9.22
CA LEU A 135 0.34 -1.78 8.25
C LEU A 135 -0.13 -3.20 7.92
N VAL A 136 -1.44 -3.34 7.72
CA VAL A 136 -2.04 -4.51 7.05
C VAL A 136 -2.63 -4.05 5.72
N ASN A 137 -2.17 -4.63 4.63
CA ASN A 137 -2.69 -4.38 3.29
C ASN A 137 -3.72 -5.45 2.90
N ILE A 138 -4.94 -5.05 2.64
CA ILE A 138 -6.00 -5.93 2.13
C ILE A 138 -6.05 -5.77 0.62
N MET A 139 -5.62 -6.81 -0.10
CA MET A 139 -5.75 -6.84 -1.56
C MET A 139 -7.23 -6.83 -1.94
N THR A 140 -7.63 -5.84 -2.71
CA THR A 140 -9.00 -5.68 -3.22
C THR A 140 -9.12 -6.08 -4.70
N VAL A 141 -8.05 -6.67 -5.22
CA VAL A 141 -7.97 -7.41 -6.49
C VAL A 141 -7.08 -8.64 -6.31
N ASN A 142 -7.06 -9.57 -7.26
CA ASN A 142 -5.98 -10.56 -7.30
C ASN A 142 -4.69 -9.87 -7.78
N PRO A 143 -3.56 -10.00 -7.05
CA PRO A 143 -2.34 -9.28 -7.39
C PRO A 143 -1.80 -9.68 -8.77
N GLY A 144 -1.07 -8.74 -9.42
CA GLY A 144 -0.36 -8.97 -10.66
C GLY A 144 -0.68 -8.01 -11.80
N TRP A 145 -1.84 -7.36 -11.84
CA TRP A 145 -2.23 -6.48 -12.95
C TRP A 145 -2.91 -5.21 -12.45
N ALA A 146 -2.56 -4.08 -13.03
CA ALA A 146 -3.28 -2.82 -12.81
C ALA A 146 -4.62 -2.79 -13.56
N GLY A 147 -5.54 -1.89 -13.16
CA GLY A 147 -6.81 -1.65 -13.85
C GLY A 147 -7.89 -2.71 -13.62
N GLN A 148 -7.72 -3.60 -12.65
CA GLN A 148 -8.75 -4.56 -12.25
C GLN A 148 -9.88 -3.86 -11.48
N LYS A 149 -11.07 -4.48 -11.48
CA LYS A 149 -12.21 -4.02 -10.69
C LYS A 149 -12.05 -4.40 -9.23
N PHE A 150 -12.44 -3.49 -8.36
CA PHE A 150 -12.47 -3.70 -6.91
C PHE A 150 -13.38 -4.89 -6.54
N ILE A 151 -12.88 -5.77 -5.69
CA ILE A 151 -13.62 -6.91 -5.15
C ILE A 151 -14.38 -6.47 -3.90
N HIS A 152 -15.67 -6.15 -4.04
CA HIS A 152 -16.50 -5.63 -2.94
C HIS A 152 -16.63 -6.60 -1.76
N GLU A 153 -16.46 -7.89 -1.99
CA GLU A 153 -16.43 -8.94 -0.97
C GLU A 153 -15.27 -8.79 0.02
N MET A 154 -14.32 -7.89 -0.26
CA MET A 154 -13.24 -7.57 0.69
C MET A 154 -13.64 -6.55 1.76
N LEU A 155 -14.73 -5.82 1.59
CA LEU A 155 -15.19 -4.85 2.59
C LEU A 155 -15.42 -5.46 3.99
N PRO A 156 -16.03 -6.65 4.14
CA PRO A 156 -16.10 -7.33 5.46
C PRO A 156 -14.72 -7.65 6.04
N LYS A 157 -13.71 -8.01 5.21
CA LYS A 157 -12.35 -8.28 5.68
C LYS A 157 -11.67 -7.02 6.22
N ILE A 158 -11.90 -5.86 5.57
CA ILE A 158 -11.41 -4.56 6.05
C ILE A 158 -12.02 -4.22 7.41
N ARG A 159 -13.35 -4.40 7.59
CA ARG A 159 -14.02 -4.19 8.89
C ARG A 159 -13.46 -5.08 9.98
N ALA A 160 -13.30 -6.36 9.69
CA ALA A 160 -12.73 -7.33 10.64
C ALA A 160 -11.29 -6.96 11.03
N ALA A 161 -10.47 -6.45 10.09
CA ALA A 161 -9.12 -5.96 10.39
C ALA A 161 -9.17 -4.73 11.31
N ARG A 162 -10.09 -3.79 11.08
CA ARG A 162 -10.28 -2.61 11.94
C ARG A 162 -10.68 -3.03 13.35
N GLU A 163 -11.68 -3.89 13.48
CA GLU A 163 -12.13 -4.42 14.77
C GLU A 163 -10.99 -5.10 15.52
N ALA A 164 -10.22 -5.97 14.86
CA ALA A 164 -9.10 -6.68 15.47
C ALA A 164 -7.97 -5.75 15.95
N ILE A 165 -7.72 -4.64 15.24
CA ILE A 165 -6.73 -3.62 15.59
C ILE A 165 -7.21 -2.81 16.79
N GLU A 166 -8.48 -2.39 16.78
CA GLU A 166 -9.10 -1.61 17.88
C GLU A 166 -9.21 -2.42 19.16
N ASP A 167 -9.64 -3.67 19.09
CA ASP A 167 -9.76 -4.59 20.24
C ASP A 167 -8.41 -4.82 20.94
N ARG A 168 -7.30 -4.73 20.19
CA ARG A 168 -5.94 -4.86 20.72
C ARG A 168 -5.31 -3.52 21.13
N GLY A 169 -5.97 -2.40 20.85
CA GLY A 169 -5.44 -1.05 21.11
C GLY A 169 -4.20 -0.71 20.29
N LEU A 170 -4.07 -1.29 19.07
CA LEU A 170 -2.93 -1.07 18.20
C LEU A 170 -3.13 0.19 17.34
N ASP A 171 -2.02 0.84 17.00
CA ASP A 171 -1.97 2.01 16.11
C ASP A 171 -1.24 1.61 14.82
N ILE A 172 -1.93 0.83 13.98
CA ILE A 172 -1.44 0.35 12.68
C ILE A 172 -2.41 0.73 11.57
N ASP A 173 -1.88 0.98 10.39
CA ASP A 173 -2.67 1.34 9.22
C ASP A 173 -3.37 0.12 8.59
N ILE A 174 -4.51 0.36 7.96
CA ILE A 174 -5.15 -0.59 7.06
C ILE A 174 -5.10 0.01 5.66
N ALA A 175 -4.29 -0.58 4.80
CA ALA A 175 -4.24 -0.23 3.39
C ALA A 175 -5.20 -1.10 2.57
N VAL A 176 -5.69 -0.53 1.47
CA VAL A 176 -6.38 -1.25 0.41
C VAL A 176 -5.65 -0.99 -0.90
N ASP A 177 -5.44 -2.06 -1.66
CA ASP A 177 -4.73 -2.02 -2.93
C ASP A 177 -5.46 -2.84 -3.99
N GLY A 178 -5.78 -2.15 -5.10
CA GLY A 178 -6.43 -2.70 -6.26
C GLY A 178 -7.85 -2.21 -6.52
N GLY A 179 -8.06 -1.61 -7.70
CA GLY A 179 -9.37 -1.12 -8.14
C GLY A 179 -9.90 0.08 -7.34
N VAL A 180 -9.02 0.81 -6.67
CA VAL A 180 -9.37 1.97 -5.83
C VAL A 180 -9.56 3.21 -6.71
N ASP A 181 -10.73 3.82 -6.57
CA ASP A 181 -11.15 5.10 -7.14
C ASP A 181 -11.95 5.90 -6.09
N LEU A 182 -12.64 6.97 -6.49
CA LEU A 182 -13.43 7.80 -5.55
C LEU A 182 -14.60 7.05 -4.91
N GLU A 183 -15.25 6.14 -5.64
CA GLU A 183 -16.39 5.38 -5.16
C GLU A 183 -15.92 4.24 -4.24
N THR A 184 -15.04 3.40 -4.75
CA THR A 184 -14.52 2.23 -4.01
C THR A 184 -13.63 2.63 -2.84
N GLY A 185 -12.89 3.75 -2.98
CA GLY A 185 -12.11 4.36 -1.89
C GLY A 185 -13.00 4.81 -0.73
N ARG A 186 -14.14 5.45 -1.03
CA ARG A 186 -15.13 5.82 0.00
C ARG A 186 -15.64 4.59 0.75
N LEU A 187 -16.01 3.52 0.03
CA LEU A 187 -16.47 2.28 0.65
C LEU A 187 -15.39 1.63 1.53
N ALA A 188 -14.15 1.67 1.09
CA ALA A 188 -13.02 1.14 1.87
C ALA A 188 -12.77 1.95 3.16
N LEU A 189 -12.82 3.29 3.09
CA LEU A 189 -12.70 4.17 4.25
C LEU A 189 -13.85 3.96 5.24
N GLU A 190 -15.09 3.84 4.77
CA GLU A 190 -16.26 3.50 5.59
C GLU A 190 -16.13 2.12 6.25
N ALA A 191 -15.41 1.21 5.62
CA ALA A 191 -15.11 -0.11 6.17
C ALA A 191 -13.95 -0.09 7.18
N GLY A 192 -13.21 1.01 7.31
CA GLY A 192 -12.12 1.17 8.28
C GLY A 192 -10.71 1.22 7.70
N ALA A 193 -10.56 1.29 6.37
CA ALA A 193 -9.26 1.55 5.76
C ALA A 193 -8.74 2.95 6.12
N THR A 194 -7.41 3.10 6.18
CA THR A 194 -6.73 4.38 6.45
C THR A 194 -5.78 4.78 5.32
N VAL A 195 -5.41 3.85 4.46
CA VAL A 195 -4.52 4.11 3.31
C VAL A 195 -5.20 3.64 2.02
N LEU A 196 -5.26 4.52 1.04
CA LEU A 196 -5.77 4.23 -0.30
C LEU A 196 -4.62 4.08 -1.29
N GLY A 197 -4.34 2.84 -1.74
CA GLY A 197 -3.43 2.53 -2.84
C GLY A 197 -4.17 2.67 -4.17
N ALA A 198 -3.85 3.69 -4.96
CA ALA A 198 -4.55 3.96 -6.22
C ALA A 198 -3.57 4.08 -7.39
N ALA A 199 -3.77 3.28 -8.43
CA ALA A 199 -2.93 3.24 -9.63
C ALA A 199 -3.64 3.90 -10.83
N SER A 200 -4.43 3.15 -11.58
CA SER A 200 -5.07 3.63 -12.82
C SER A 200 -6.08 4.77 -12.60
N ALA A 201 -6.72 4.84 -11.44
CA ALA A 201 -7.58 5.98 -11.09
C ALA A 201 -6.83 7.32 -11.04
N ILE A 202 -5.51 7.29 -10.92
CA ILE A 202 -4.62 8.44 -10.95
C ILE A 202 -3.89 8.52 -12.30
N PHE A 203 -3.02 7.58 -12.59
CA PHE A 203 -2.07 7.69 -13.71
C PHE A 203 -2.65 7.39 -15.09
N ALA A 204 -3.84 6.76 -15.19
CA ALA A 204 -4.55 6.62 -16.46
C ALA A 204 -5.46 7.83 -16.78
N GLN A 205 -5.48 8.86 -15.94
CA GLN A 205 -6.25 10.08 -16.17
C GLN A 205 -5.45 11.10 -17.01
N PRO A 206 -6.12 11.98 -17.76
CA PRO A 206 -5.44 13.04 -18.52
C PRO A 206 -4.62 14.00 -17.65
N ASP A 207 -4.99 14.15 -16.38
CA ASP A 207 -4.29 14.96 -15.38
C ASP A 207 -4.16 14.12 -14.08
N PRO A 208 -3.04 13.40 -13.89
CA PRO A 208 -2.78 12.61 -12.70
C PRO A 208 -2.77 13.45 -11.41
N GLY A 209 -2.30 14.71 -11.48
CA GLY A 209 -2.28 15.62 -10.34
C GLY A 209 -3.70 15.95 -9.85
N ALA A 210 -4.59 16.32 -10.77
CA ALA A 210 -6.00 16.60 -10.44
C ALA A 210 -6.69 15.33 -9.86
N ALA A 211 -6.43 14.16 -10.43
CA ALA A 211 -6.98 12.90 -9.96
C ALA A 211 -6.50 12.55 -8.54
N ALA A 212 -5.20 12.72 -8.27
CA ALA A 212 -4.64 12.51 -6.94
C ALA A 212 -5.24 13.50 -5.91
N HIS A 213 -5.40 14.78 -6.27
CA HIS A 213 -6.05 15.78 -5.42
C HIS A 213 -7.51 15.45 -5.11
N ALA A 214 -8.26 14.88 -6.07
CA ALA A 214 -9.64 14.45 -5.84
C ALA A 214 -9.72 13.33 -4.79
N LEU A 215 -8.83 12.33 -4.86
CA LEU A 215 -8.73 11.28 -3.84
C LEU A 215 -8.25 11.84 -2.48
N LYS A 216 -7.31 12.79 -2.49
CA LYS A 216 -6.88 13.46 -1.24
C LYS A 216 -8.03 14.27 -0.61
N GLY A 217 -8.89 14.89 -1.42
CA GLY A 217 -10.12 15.56 -0.98
C GLY A 217 -11.08 14.59 -0.28
N LEU A 218 -11.27 13.39 -0.83
CA LEU A 218 -12.06 12.34 -0.20
C LEU A 218 -11.50 11.98 1.20
N LEU A 219 -10.19 11.79 1.34
CA LEU A 219 -9.56 11.51 2.63
C LEU A 219 -9.79 12.62 3.65
N ALA A 220 -9.71 13.90 3.22
CA ALA A 220 -9.95 15.06 4.08
C ALA A 220 -11.40 15.13 4.61
N GLU A 221 -12.40 14.65 3.85
CA GLU A 221 -13.78 14.54 4.34
C GLU A 221 -13.86 13.59 5.56
N PHE A 222 -13.14 12.47 5.51
CA PHE A 222 -13.11 11.50 6.62
C PHE A 222 -12.32 12.01 7.83
N GLU A 223 -11.22 12.75 7.63
CA GLU A 223 -10.49 13.40 8.72
C GLU A 223 -11.38 14.40 9.47
N GLY A 224 -12.12 15.24 8.73
CA GLY A 224 -13.05 16.21 9.32
C GLY A 224 -14.21 15.56 10.10
N ALA A 225 -14.73 14.44 9.61
CA ALA A 225 -15.81 13.71 10.29
C ALA A 225 -15.33 13.02 11.58
N SER A 226 -14.06 12.59 11.62
CA SER A 226 -13.45 11.94 12.78
C SER A 226 -13.15 12.93 13.93
N THR A 227 -12.84 14.18 13.61
CA THR A 227 -12.60 15.24 14.62
C THR A 227 -13.86 15.82 15.23
N ALA A 228 -15.03 15.52 14.64
CA ALA A 228 -16.34 16.04 15.10
C ALA A 228 -17.10 15.09 16.05
N ARG A 229 -16.54 13.93 16.36
CA ARG A 229 -17.09 12.93 17.31
C ARG A 229 -16.28 12.90 18.60
#